data_24415b3f9da82a933d555c39f07646ef
#
_entry.id   24415b3f9da82a933d555c39f07646ef
#
_cell.length_a   1.000
_cell.length_b   1.000
_cell.length_c   1.000
_cell.angle_alpha   90.00
_cell.angle_beta   90.00
_cell.angle_gamma   90.00
#
_symmetry.space_group_name_H-M   'P 1'
#
loop_
_entity.id
_entity.type
_entity.pdbx_description
1 polymer ?
#
loop_
_entity_poly.entity_id
_entity_poly.type
_entity_poly.pdbx_seq_one_letter_code
_entity_poly.pdbx_strand_id
1 'polypeptide(L)'
;PTVILAKTIKGYGMGKTGESVNTTHQTKKLDVDDLLYYRDRFDVPLTDQQVKNIEYFKPDEKSLEIKYLKERRMSLGGFLPERTTYSKPIKAPAKNIFDFMKVSTGKKEMSTTMALVRMLTNLLRDKNASPRLVPIIPDEARTFGMEGFFQKIGIYAHEGQKYEPEDSAQLSSYREEKSGQVLEEGINEAGAMSSWIAAATAYTNHDIEMIPI
;
A
#
# COMPACT_ATOMS: atom_id res chain seq x y z
N PRO A 1 -5.99 8.19 1.04
CA PRO A 1 -6.83 7.07 0.64
C PRO A 1 -8.25 7.52 0.32
N THR A 2 -8.88 6.91 -0.69
CA THR A 2 -10.24 7.22 -1.10
C THR A 2 -11.05 5.93 -1.16
N VAL A 3 -12.23 5.92 -0.54
CA VAL A 3 -13.19 4.81 -0.62
C VAL A 3 -14.36 5.24 -1.48
N ILE A 4 -14.67 4.44 -2.50
CA ILE A 4 -15.81 4.67 -3.39
C ILE A 4 -16.88 3.63 -3.09
N LEU A 5 -18.00 4.07 -2.55
CA LEU A 5 -19.16 3.22 -2.32
C LEU A 5 -20.05 3.25 -3.58
N ALA A 6 -20.02 2.18 -4.36
CA ALA A 6 -20.78 2.09 -5.59
C ALA A 6 -22.08 1.30 -5.38
N LYS A 7 -23.23 1.97 -5.50
CA LYS A 7 -24.53 1.31 -5.55
C LYS A 7 -24.83 0.96 -7.01
N THR A 8 -24.78 -0.31 -7.33
CA THR A 8 -24.94 -0.81 -8.70
C THR A 8 -26.05 -1.84 -8.80
N ILE A 9 -26.43 -2.15 -10.03
CA ILE A 9 -27.34 -3.24 -10.35
C ILE A 9 -26.54 -4.36 -11.00
N LYS A 10 -26.71 -5.59 -10.55
CA LYS A 10 -26.04 -6.74 -11.16
C LYS A 10 -26.46 -6.86 -12.63
N GLY A 11 -25.45 -7.03 -13.51
CA GLY A 11 -25.70 -7.11 -14.95
C GLY A 11 -26.12 -5.79 -15.60
N TYR A 12 -25.78 -4.65 -15.02
CA TYR A 12 -26.08 -3.34 -15.60
C TYR A 12 -25.66 -3.27 -17.08
N GLY A 13 -26.60 -2.87 -17.93
CA GLY A 13 -26.38 -2.81 -19.36
C GLY A 13 -26.76 -4.07 -20.14
N MET A 14 -26.97 -5.21 -19.49
CA MET A 14 -27.32 -6.47 -20.16
C MET A 14 -28.81 -6.57 -20.55
N GLY A 15 -29.58 -5.53 -20.28
CA GLY A 15 -31.01 -5.49 -20.62
C GLY A 15 -31.84 -6.62 -19.98
N LYS A 16 -32.81 -7.11 -20.69
CA LYS A 16 -33.74 -8.13 -20.18
C LYS A 16 -33.09 -9.46 -19.83
N THR A 17 -32.00 -9.80 -20.49
CA THR A 17 -31.31 -11.09 -20.31
C THR A 17 -30.49 -11.16 -19.02
N GLY A 18 -30.04 -10.03 -18.49
CA GLY A 18 -29.13 -10.06 -17.36
C GLY A 18 -29.29 -8.98 -16.32
N GLU A 19 -29.97 -7.87 -16.60
CA GLU A 19 -30.05 -6.76 -15.65
C GLU A 19 -31.03 -7.06 -14.52
N SER A 20 -30.54 -7.08 -13.28
CA SER A 20 -31.32 -7.41 -12.07
C SER A 20 -31.89 -8.83 -12.05
N VAL A 21 -31.33 -9.76 -12.82
CA VAL A 21 -31.80 -11.15 -12.90
C VAL A 21 -30.94 -12.07 -12.05
N ASN A 22 -31.53 -12.96 -11.29
CA ASN A 22 -30.81 -13.87 -10.39
C ASN A 22 -29.84 -14.81 -11.12
N THR A 23 -30.17 -15.19 -12.37
CA THR A 23 -29.36 -16.08 -13.21
C THR A 23 -28.19 -15.41 -13.89
N THR A 24 -28.04 -14.09 -13.79
CA THR A 24 -26.97 -13.31 -14.45
C THR A 24 -25.58 -13.84 -14.13
N HIS A 25 -25.36 -14.33 -12.91
CA HIS A 25 -24.06 -14.90 -12.51
C HIS A 25 -23.69 -16.15 -13.32
N GLN A 26 -24.66 -16.86 -13.86
CA GLN A 26 -24.47 -18.10 -14.63
C GLN A 26 -24.48 -17.83 -16.15
N THR A 27 -24.78 -16.61 -16.59
CA THR A 27 -24.83 -16.23 -18.00
C THR A 27 -23.41 -16.25 -18.56
N LYS A 28 -23.17 -17.18 -19.50
CA LYS A 28 -21.87 -17.36 -20.15
C LYS A 28 -21.73 -16.64 -21.49
N LYS A 29 -22.84 -16.37 -22.15
CA LYS A 29 -22.90 -15.70 -23.46
C LYS A 29 -24.13 -14.81 -23.52
N LEU A 30 -24.01 -13.69 -24.18
CA LEU A 30 -25.10 -12.87 -24.66
C LEU A 30 -25.40 -13.29 -26.10
N ASP A 31 -26.66 -13.28 -26.49
CA ASP A 31 -27.03 -13.46 -27.87
C ASP A 31 -26.81 -12.17 -28.69
N VAL A 32 -27.09 -12.24 -30.01
CA VAL A 32 -26.86 -11.09 -30.90
C VAL A 32 -27.74 -9.92 -30.57
N ASP A 33 -29.00 -10.16 -30.17
CA ASP A 33 -29.94 -9.12 -29.82
C ASP A 33 -29.55 -8.40 -28.53
N ASP A 34 -29.07 -9.14 -27.54
CA ASP A 34 -28.48 -8.59 -26.30
C ASP A 34 -27.27 -7.70 -26.60
N LEU A 35 -26.38 -8.16 -27.49
CA LEU A 35 -25.17 -7.41 -27.87
C LEU A 35 -25.55 -6.12 -28.66
N LEU A 36 -26.53 -6.19 -29.56
CA LEU A 36 -27.03 -5.02 -30.25
C LEU A 36 -27.67 -4.02 -29.27
N TYR A 37 -28.46 -4.53 -28.33
CA TYR A 37 -29.05 -3.70 -27.28
C TYR A 37 -27.97 -3.02 -26.44
N TYR A 38 -26.94 -3.73 -26.05
CA TYR A 38 -25.81 -3.18 -25.28
C TYR A 38 -25.11 -2.07 -26.09
N ARG A 39 -24.78 -2.34 -27.34
CA ARG A 39 -24.17 -1.36 -28.24
C ARG A 39 -25.00 -0.07 -28.32
N ASP A 40 -26.31 -0.21 -28.56
CA ASP A 40 -27.23 0.94 -28.73
C ASP A 40 -27.39 1.73 -27.43
N ARG A 41 -27.47 1.02 -26.30
CA ARG A 41 -27.62 1.66 -24.97
C ARG A 41 -26.42 2.51 -24.59
N PHE A 42 -25.23 2.11 -25.01
CA PHE A 42 -23.98 2.79 -24.66
C PHE A 42 -23.36 3.54 -25.84
N ASP A 43 -24.06 3.72 -26.90
CA ASP A 43 -23.62 4.43 -28.11
C ASP A 43 -22.24 3.94 -28.60
N VAL A 44 -22.00 2.62 -28.56
CA VAL A 44 -20.77 2.05 -29.04
C VAL A 44 -20.74 2.09 -30.55
N PRO A 45 -19.81 2.77 -31.23
CA PRO A 45 -19.84 3.02 -32.67
C PRO A 45 -19.35 1.78 -33.46
N LEU A 46 -20.14 0.70 -33.39
CA LEU A 46 -19.95 -0.53 -34.16
C LEU A 46 -21.18 -0.77 -35.04
N THR A 47 -20.94 -1.27 -36.25
CA THR A 47 -22.01 -1.73 -37.14
C THR A 47 -22.63 -3.04 -36.65
N ASP A 48 -23.82 -3.36 -37.08
CA ASP A 48 -24.48 -4.64 -36.74
C ASP A 48 -23.61 -5.85 -37.11
N GLN A 49 -22.92 -5.77 -38.24
CA GLN A 49 -22.02 -6.86 -38.67
C GLN A 49 -20.84 -7.02 -37.73
N GLN A 50 -20.23 -5.92 -37.27
CA GLN A 50 -19.12 -5.95 -36.31
C GLN A 50 -19.55 -6.51 -34.96
N VAL A 51 -20.77 -6.13 -34.50
CA VAL A 51 -21.35 -6.69 -33.27
C VAL A 51 -21.57 -8.20 -33.41
N LYS A 52 -22.15 -8.65 -34.54
CA LYS A 52 -22.34 -10.09 -34.82
C LYS A 52 -21.04 -10.87 -34.88
N ASN A 53 -19.97 -10.25 -35.38
CA ASN A 53 -18.65 -10.82 -35.41
C ASN A 53 -17.89 -10.73 -34.08
N ILE A 54 -18.47 -10.08 -33.07
CA ILE A 54 -17.84 -9.82 -31.77
C ILE A 54 -16.50 -9.09 -31.93
N GLU A 55 -16.46 -8.06 -32.78
CA GLU A 55 -15.28 -7.25 -33.02
C GLU A 55 -15.02 -6.32 -31.81
N TYR A 56 -13.77 -6.15 -31.44
CA TYR A 56 -13.39 -5.21 -30.40
C TYR A 56 -13.49 -3.77 -30.89
N PHE A 57 -14.16 -2.94 -30.11
CA PHE A 57 -14.14 -1.50 -30.33
C PHE A 57 -12.81 -0.91 -29.88
N LYS A 58 -12.14 -0.20 -30.76
CA LYS A 58 -10.96 0.61 -30.45
C LYS A 58 -11.29 2.07 -30.68
N PRO A 59 -11.33 2.91 -29.63
CA PRO A 59 -11.54 4.34 -29.80
C PRO A 59 -10.49 5.00 -30.68
N ASP A 60 -10.89 6.04 -31.40
CA ASP A 60 -9.95 6.84 -32.18
C ASP A 60 -8.93 7.54 -31.27
N GLU A 61 -7.66 7.55 -31.67
CA GLU A 61 -6.56 8.17 -30.93
C GLU A 61 -6.77 9.69 -30.66
N LYS A 62 -7.62 10.34 -31.48
CA LYS A 62 -7.93 11.75 -31.35
C LYS A 62 -9.24 12.00 -30.58
N SER A 63 -9.95 10.93 -30.16
CA SER A 63 -11.17 11.08 -29.38
C SER A 63 -10.88 11.78 -28.04
N LEU A 64 -11.90 12.41 -27.48
CA LEU A 64 -11.78 13.13 -26.21
C LEU A 64 -11.39 12.20 -25.06
N GLU A 65 -11.96 10.99 -25.06
CA GLU A 65 -11.72 9.96 -24.06
C GLU A 65 -10.25 9.51 -24.06
N ILE A 66 -9.70 9.27 -25.25
CA ILE A 66 -8.29 8.83 -25.37
C ILE A 66 -7.33 9.97 -25.04
N LYS A 67 -7.63 11.19 -25.45
CA LYS A 67 -6.84 12.36 -25.02
C LYS A 67 -6.83 12.51 -23.52
N TYR A 68 -8.01 12.49 -22.88
CA TYR A 68 -8.12 12.57 -21.42
C TYR A 68 -7.35 11.45 -20.73
N LEU A 69 -7.53 10.20 -21.17
CA LEU A 69 -6.82 9.05 -20.62
C LEU A 69 -5.31 9.24 -20.70
N LYS A 70 -4.79 9.61 -21.87
CA LYS A 70 -3.35 9.81 -22.09
C LYS A 70 -2.79 10.95 -21.24
N GLU A 71 -3.47 12.09 -21.20
CA GLU A 71 -3.06 13.24 -20.40
C GLU A 71 -3.00 12.87 -18.91
N ARG A 72 -4.02 12.19 -18.39
CA ARG A 72 -4.04 11.72 -17.00
C ARG A 72 -2.93 10.73 -16.71
N ARG A 73 -2.72 9.74 -17.59
CA ARG A 73 -1.65 8.75 -17.41
C ARG A 73 -0.27 9.41 -17.46
N MET A 74 -0.05 10.32 -18.38
CA MET A 74 1.24 11.03 -18.47
C MET A 74 1.48 11.90 -17.24
N SER A 75 0.47 12.58 -16.71
CA SER A 75 0.59 13.35 -15.48
C SER A 75 0.90 12.51 -14.23
N LEU A 76 0.63 11.21 -14.29
CA LEU A 76 0.91 10.22 -13.24
C LEU A 76 2.20 9.41 -13.49
N GLY A 77 3.04 9.83 -14.45
CA GLY A 77 4.30 9.15 -14.76
C GLY A 77 4.19 8.04 -15.82
N GLY A 78 3.13 8.02 -16.63
CA GLY A 78 2.94 7.06 -17.72
C GLY A 78 1.93 5.95 -17.45
N PHE A 79 1.82 4.99 -18.37
CA PHE A 79 0.82 3.92 -18.30
C PHE A 79 1.12 2.84 -17.27
N LEU A 80 2.37 2.54 -17.07
CA LEU A 80 2.87 1.68 -16.01
C LEU A 80 3.89 2.46 -15.20
N PRO A 81 3.92 2.32 -13.87
CA PRO A 81 5.00 2.90 -13.08
C PRO A 81 6.33 2.39 -13.62
N GLU A 82 7.18 3.31 -14.03
CA GLU A 82 8.54 2.96 -14.43
C GLU A 82 9.33 2.62 -13.17
N ARG A 83 9.87 1.41 -13.12
CA ARG A 83 10.78 1.01 -12.05
C ARG A 83 12.17 1.48 -12.39
N THR A 84 12.77 2.22 -11.48
CA THR A 84 14.11 2.76 -11.65
C THR A 84 15.08 2.16 -10.64
N THR A 85 16.37 2.37 -10.86
CA THR A 85 17.44 2.01 -9.92
C THR A 85 18.34 3.21 -9.61
N TYR A 86 17.79 4.42 -9.74
CA TYR A 86 18.54 5.67 -9.59
C TYR A 86 18.63 6.15 -8.14
N SER A 87 17.93 5.53 -7.22
CA SER A 87 17.98 5.90 -5.82
C SER A 87 19.41 5.84 -5.29
N LYS A 88 19.76 6.80 -4.46
CA LYS A 88 21.10 6.87 -3.87
C LYS A 88 21.21 5.84 -2.75
N PRO A 89 22.24 4.99 -2.75
CA PRO A 89 22.41 4.01 -1.68
C PRO A 89 22.47 4.68 -0.30
N ILE A 90 21.80 4.09 0.68
CA ILE A 90 21.92 4.51 2.06
C ILE A 90 23.36 4.30 2.50
N LYS A 91 23.97 5.34 3.07
CA LYS A 91 25.30 5.20 3.67
C LYS A 91 25.21 4.24 4.85
N ALA A 92 25.98 3.16 4.78
CA ALA A 92 26.02 2.18 5.84
C ALA A 92 26.42 2.84 7.17
N PRO A 93 25.76 2.49 8.29
CA PRO A 93 26.15 2.99 9.60
C PRO A 93 27.55 2.50 9.98
N ALA A 94 28.22 3.23 10.85
CA ALA A 94 29.53 2.84 11.35
C ALA A 94 29.41 1.52 12.11
N LYS A 95 30.36 0.58 11.86
CA LYS A 95 30.31 -0.76 12.48
C LYS A 95 30.32 -0.74 14.01
N ASN A 96 30.91 0.28 14.62
CA ASN A 96 31.06 0.39 16.08
C ASN A 96 29.68 0.60 16.77
N ILE A 97 28.65 1.01 16.11
CA ILE A 97 27.30 1.11 16.72
C ILE A 97 26.78 -0.27 17.19
N PHE A 98 27.33 -1.35 16.63
CA PHE A 98 26.98 -2.73 16.97
C PHE A 98 28.00 -3.40 17.91
N ASP A 99 29.02 -2.69 18.41
CA ASP A 99 30.08 -3.30 19.26
C ASP A 99 29.53 -3.89 20.54
N PHE A 100 28.42 -3.35 21.06
CA PHE A 100 27.74 -3.92 22.22
C PHE A 100 27.24 -5.36 22.01
N MET A 101 27.04 -5.79 20.75
CA MET A 101 26.65 -7.16 20.41
C MET A 101 27.78 -8.15 20.47
N LYS A 102 29.02 -7.66 20.47
CA LYS A 102 30.23 -8.49 20.54
C LYS A 102 30.62 -8.87 21.99
N VAL A 103 29.95 -8.25 22.95
CA VAL A 103 30.24 -8.43 24.38
C VAL A 103 29.16 -9.30 25.00
N SER A 104 29.62 -10.31 25.81
CA SER A 104 28.68 -11.15 26.56
C SER A 104 27.83 -10.33 27.52
N THR A 105 26.56 -10.70 27.66
CA THR A 105 25.67 -10.16 28.70
C THR A 105 26.00 -10.62 30.10
N GLY A 106 26.99 -11.48 30.25
CA GLY A 106 27.40 -12.10 31.53
C GLY A 106 26.33 -13.07 32.02
N LYS A 107 25.86 -12.85 33.25
CA LYS A 107 24.78 -13.67 33.86
C LYS A 107 23.38 -13.23 33.49
N LYS A 108 23.24 -12.12 32.74
CA LYS A 108 21.93 -11.59 32.38
C LYS A 108 21.43 -12.24 31.10
N GLU A 109 20.36 -12.98 31.22
CA GLU A 109 19.68 -13.57 30.06
C GLU A 109 19.03 -12.48 29.17
N MET A 110 19.07 -12.70 27.86
CA MET A 110 18.46 -11.80 26.88
C MET A 110 17.87 -12.64 25.74
N SER A 111 16.61 -12.40 25.40
CA SER A 111 15.99 -13.01 24.22
C SER A 111 16.58 -12.44 22.93
N THR A 112 16.48 -13.21 21.84
CA THR A 112 16.89 -12.75 20.51
C THR A 112 16.12 -11.52 20.06
N THR A 113 14.82 -11.45 20.39
CA THR A 113 13.97 -10.29 20.13
C THR A 113 14.47 -9.03 20.84
N MET A 114 14.84 -9.13 22.12
CA MET A 114 15.43 -8.00 22.85
C MET A 114 16.80 -7.60 22.32
N ALA A 115 17.58 -8.54 21.80
CA ALA A 115 18.83 -8.23 21.11
C ALA A 115 18.58 -7.43 19.85
N LEU A 116 17.57 -7.82 19.04
CA LEU A 116 17.14 -7.08 17.85
C LEU A 116 16.66 -5.66 18.22
N VAL A 117 15.77 -5.53 19.20
CA VAL A 117 15.28 -4.21 19.67
C VAL A 117 16.42 -3.30 20.09
N ARG A 118 17.45 -3.83 20.79
CA ARG A 118 18.65 -3.06 21.13
C ARG A 118 19.46 -2.66 19.91
N MET A 119 19.60 -3.55 18.91
CA MET A 119 20.25 -3.21 17.64
C MET A 119 19.52 -2.05 16.94
N LEU A 120 18.22 -2.15 16.79
CA LEU A 120 17.39 -1.12 16.18
C LEU A 120 17.48 0.20 16.95
N THR A 121 17.42 0.14 18.27
CA THR A 121 17.60 1.32 19.15
C THR A 121 18.94 2.03 18.93
N ASN A 122 20.01 1.27 18.67
CA ASN A 122 21.31 1.88 18.35
C ASN A 122 21.34 2.39 16.91
N LEU A 123 20.72 1.67 15.98
CA LEU A 123 20.60 2.11 14.58
C LEU A 123 19.86 3.46 14.47
N LEU A 124 18.87 3.70 15.31
CA LEU A 124 18.16 4.99 15.40
C LEU A 124 19.06 6.19 15.80
N ARG A 125 20.30 5.94 16.24
CA ARG A 125 21.29 7.01 16.50
C ARG A 125 22.07 7.40 15.24
N ASP A 126 22.05 6.57 14.20
CA ASP A 126 22.70 6.89 12.94
C ASP A 126 21.84 7.86 12.11
N LYS A 127 22.43 8.99 11.74
CA LYS A 127 21.72 10.07 11.04
C LYS A 127 21.26 9.71 9.63
N ASN A 128 21.89 8.71 8.99
CA ASN A 128 21.54 8.29 7.65
C ASN A 128 20.50 7.16 7.66
N ALA A 129 20.66 6.18 8.55
CA ALA A 129 19.79 5.02 8.66
C ALA A 129 18.48 5.32 9.42
N SER A 130 18.56 6.13 10.49
CA SER A 130 17.41 6.43 11.35
C SER A 130 16.19 6.95 10.59
N PRO A 131 16.28 7.94 9.69
CA PRO A 131 15.12 8.44 8.96
C PRO A 131 14.53 7.44 7.94
N ARG A 132 15.22 6.34 7.72
CA ARG A 132 14.83 5.31 6.73
C ARG A 132 14.26 4.05 7.38
N LEU A 133 14.37 3.93 8.69
CA LEU A 133 13.90 2.76 9.43
C LEU A 133 12.38 2.80 9.56
N VAL A 134 11.72 1.74 9.12
CA VAL A 134 10.25 1.59 9.15
C VAL A 134 9.89 0.30 9.87
N PRO A 135 9.74 0.31 11.19
CA PRO A 135 9.17 -0.83 11.92
C PRO A 135 7.70 -1.00 11.56
N ILE A 136 7.31 -2.21 11.18
CA ILE A 136 5.94 -2.55 10.79
C ILE A 136 5.45 -3.61 11.76
N ILE A 137 4.44 -3.27 12.55
CA ILE A 137 4.06 -4.07 13.72
C ILE A 137 2.57 -4.43 13.63
N PRO A 138 2.22 -5.72 13.65
CA PRO A 138 0.84 -6.16 13.75
C PRO A 138 0.36 -6.21 15.21
N ASP A 139 0.32 -5.05 15.87
CA ASP A 139 -0.29 -4.82 17.21
C ASP A 139 0.40 -5.46 18.43
N GLU A 140 1.66 -5.85 18.37
CA GLU A 140 2.32 -6.47 19.54
C GLU A 140 3.61 -5.79 19.98
N ALA A 141 3.74 -4.49 19.76
CA ALA A 141 4.96 -3.75 20.07
C ALA A 141 5.43 -3.92 21.52
N ARG A 142 4.51 -3.90 22.50
CA ARG A 142 4.83 -4.05 23.91
C ARG A 142 5.29 -5.47 24.25
N THR A 143 4.64 -6.47 23.70
CA THR A 143 5.01 -7.89 23.89
C THR A 143 6.44 -8.15 23.44
N PHE A 144 6.87 -7.48 22.38
CA PHE A 144 8.23 -7.59 21.84
C PHE A 144 9.23 -6.58 22.44
N GLY A 145 8.79 -5.74 23.41
CA GLY A 145 9.66 -4.75 24.03
C GLY A 145 10.01 -3.57 23.12
N MET A 146 9.16 -3.29 22.13
CA MET A 146 9.34 -2.21 21.14
C MET A 146 8.65 -0.90 21.54
N GLU A 147 7.95 -0.85 22.66
CA GLU A 147 7.22 0.35 23.12
C GLU A 147 8.09 1.60 23.22
N GLY A 148 9.40 1.40 23.42
CA GLY A 148 10.37 2.51 23.42
C GLY A 148 10.47 3.25 22.08
N PHE A 149 9.99 2.66 20.99
CA PHE A 149 9.96 3.31 19.69
C PHE A 149 8.84 4.36 19.60
N PHE A 150 7.76 4.20 20.34
CA PHE A 150 6.66 5.16 20.37
C PHE A 150 7.14 6.57 20.72
N GLN A 151 8.05 6.67 21.70
CA GLN A 151 8.60 7.96 22.11
C GLN A 151 9.76 8.45 21.23
N LYS A 152 10.49 7.53 20.59
CA LYS A 152 11.69 7.88 19.81
C LYS A 152 11.39 8.29 18.39
N ILE A 153 10.51 7.58 17.72
CA ILE A 153 10.22 7.75 16.29
C ILE A 153 8.72 7.83 15.98
N GLY A 154 7.86 7.69 17.00
CA GLY A 154 6.41 7.81 16.88
C GLY A 154 5.75 6.74 16.04
N ILE A 155 4.46 6.58 16.24
CA ILE A 155 3.58 5.77 15.39
C ILE A 155 3.02 6.69 14.30
N TYR A 156 3.04 6.26 13.07
CA TYR A 156 2.51 7.06 11.98
C TYR A 156 1.00 7.16 12.05
N ALA A 157 0.51 8.39 12.09
CA ALA A 157 -0.91 8.69 11.93
C ALA A 157 -1.08 9.90 11.02
N HIS A 158 -1.82 9.75 9.93
CA HIS A 158 -1.99 10.77 8.87
C HIS A 158 -2.45 12.13 9.42
N GLU A 159 -3.31 12.11 10.44
CA GLU A 159 -3.84 13.32 11.05
C GLU A 159 -3.18 13.68 12.39
N GLY A 160 -2.24 12.88 12.85
CA GLY A 160 -1.67 12.94 14.18
C GLY A 160 -2.63 12.38 15.24
N GLN A 161 -2.22 12.42 16.50
CA GLN A 161 -3.02 11.91 17.62
C GLN A 161 -4.14 12.86 17.98
N LYS A 162 -5.38 12.39 17.95
CA LYS A 162 -6.59 13.18 18.22
C LYS A 162 -7.27 12.80 19.53
N TYR A 163 -6.66 11.97 20.32
CA TYR A 163 -7.18 11.47 21.60
C TYR A 163 -6.04 11.37 22.60
N GLU A 164 -6.37 11.31 23.88
CA GLU A 164 -5.43 10.98 24.93
C GLU A 164 -5.37 9.46 25.08
N PRO A 165 -4.19 8.83 24.94
CA PRO A 165 -4.09 7.38 25.10
C PRO A 165 -4.29 6.98 26.55
N GLU A 166 -4.90 5.82 26.79
CA GLU A 166 -5.19 5.30 28.13
C GLU A 166 -3.91 5.12 28.97
N ASP A 167 -2.78 4.93 28.31
CA ASP A 167 -1.46 4.76 28.94
C ASP A 167 -0.66 6.07 29.03
N SER A 168 -1.29 7.23 28.90
CA SER A 168 -0.64 8.55 28.87
C SER A 168 0.27 8.81 30.08
N ALA A 169 -0.02 8.21 31.23
CA ALA A 169 0.80 8.30 32.43
C ALA A 169 2.06 7.42 32.41
N GLN A 170 2.24 6.55 31.41
CA GLN A 170 3.40 5.67 31.30
C GLN A 170 4.55 6.35 30.57
N LEU A 171 5.80 5.98 30.94
CA LEU A 171 7.03 6.50 30.32
C LEU A 171 7.11 6.23 28.82
N SER A 172 6.56 5.11 28.36
CA SER A 172 6.51 4.69 26.96
C SER A 172 5.05 4.61 26.50
N SER A 173 4.31 5.70 26.68
CA SER A 173 2.93 5.80 26.24
C SER A 173 2.79 5.70 24.73
N TYR A 174 1.64 5.25 24.28
CA TYR A 174 1.28 5.21 22.86
C TYR A 174 1.29 6.64 22.30
N ARG A 175 2.05 6.86 21.22
CA ARG A 175 2.24 8.20 20.63
C ARG A 175 2.14 8.14 19.12
N GLU A 176 1.08 8.76 18.62
CA GLU A 176 0.84 8.92 17.18
C GLU A 176 1.26 10.31 16.69
N GLU A 177 1.89 10.38 15.55
CA GLU A 177 2.26 11.64 14.92
C GLU A 177 2.39 11.51 13.38
N LYS A 178 2.22 12.62 12.68
CA LYS A 178 2.33 12.65 11.20
C LYS A 178 3.70 12.27 10.68
N SER A 179 4.74 12.52 11.47
CA SER A 179 6.13 12.15 11.17
C SER A 179 6.53 10.81 11.76
N GLY A 180 5.59 10.07 12.33
CA GLY A 180 5.85 8.75 12.90
C GLY A 180 6.40 7.77 11.88
N GLN A 181 7.30 6.88 12.33
CA GLN A 181 7.94 5.88 11.49
C GLN A 181 7.46 4.46 11.75
N VAL A 182 6.85 4.21 12.91
CA VAL A 182 6.25 2.91 13.23
C VAL A 182 4.91 2.80 12.52
N LEU A 183 4.71 1.75 11.73
CA LEU A 183 3.41 1.40 11.16
C LEU A 183 2.74 0.34 12.03
N GLU A 184 1.70 0.74 12.74
CA GLU A 184 0.81 -0.16 13.48
C GLU A 184 -0.32 -0.61 12.55
N GLU A 185 -0.21 -1.85 12.05
CA GLU A 185 -1.13 -2.41 11.05
C GLU A 185 -2.38 -3.04 11.67
N GLY A 186 -2.41 -3.18 13.00
CA GLY A 186 -3.39 -4.01 13.67
C GLY A 186 -3.09 -5.50 13.48
N ILE A 187 -3.93 -6.37 14.02
CA ILE A 187 -3.75 -7.84 13.96
C ILE A 187 -4.03 -8.33 12.53
N ASN A 188 -3.09 -8.08 11.64
CA ASN A 188 -3.20 -8.41 10.22
C ASN A 188 -1.80 -8.57 9.59
N GLU A 189 -1.26 -9.77 9.63
CA GLU A 189 0.07 -10.09 9.10
C GLU A 189 0.12 -9.91 7.56
N ALA A 190 -0.97 -10.17 6.86
CA ALA A 190 -1.05 -9.97 5.41
C ALA A 190 -0.96 -8.47 5.06
N GLY A 191 -1.60 -7.60 5.84
CA GLY A 191 -1.47 -6.14 5.74
C GLY A 191 -0.06 -5.68 6.06
N ALA A 192 0.52 -6.16 7.16
CA ALA A 192 1.89 -5.85 7.57
C ALA A 192 2.90 -6.23 6.48
N MET A 193 2.76 -7.43 5.88
CA MET A 193 3.61 -7.87 4.77
C MET A 193 3.42 -6.99 3.51
N SER A 194 2.20 -6.55 3.21
CA SER A 194 1.93 -5.65 2.08
C SER A 194 2.62 -4.30 2.27
N SER A 195 2.56 -3.73 3.47
CA SER A 195 3.26 -2.50 3.83
C SER A 195 4.79 -2.68 3.79
N TRP A 196 5.28 -3.85 4.23
CA TRP A 196 6.70 -4.20 4.15
C TRP A 196 7.17 -4.24 2.69
N ILE A 197 6.43 -4.89 1.79
CA ILE A 197 6.74 -4.93 0.35
C ILE A 197 6.73 -3.52 -0.24
N ALA A 198 5.74 -2.70 0.10
CA ALA A 198 5.66 -1.32 -0.39
C ALA A 198 6.88 -0.50 0.05
N ALA A 199 7.28 -0.57 1.31
CA ALA A 199 8.47 0.10 1.82
C ALA A 199 9.76 -0.46 1.20
N ALA A 200 9.90 -1.79 1.10
CA ALA A 200 11.07 -2.44 0.52
C ALA A 200 11.28 -2.11 -0.97
N THR A 201 10.20 -1.81 -1.71
CA THR A 201 10.25 -1.46 -3.13
C THR A 201 10.16 0.04 -3.40
N ALA A 202 10.11 0.88 -2.37
CA ALA A 202 9.97 2.33 -2.52
C ALA A 202 11.15 2.94 -3.29
N TYR A 203 12.34 2.39 -3.18
CA TYR A 203 13.52 2.86 -3.91
C TYR A 203 13.34 2.79 -5.43
N THR A 204 12.66 1.78 -5.95
CA THR A 204 12.47 1.60 -7.39
C THR A 204 11.22 2.28 -7.93
N ASN A 205 10.25 2.61 -7.06
CA ASN A 205 8.99 3.23 -7.45
C ASN A 205 8.95 4.75 -7.18
N HIS A 206 9.73 5.22 -6.19
CA HIS A 206 9.65 6.59 -5.69
C HIS A 206 11.01 7.22 -5.43
N ASP A 207 12.13 6.54 -5.77
CA ASP A 207 13.50 6.98 -5.48
C ASP A 207 13.74 7.27 -3.97
N ILE A 208 13.04 6.52 -3.11
CA ILE A 208 13.11 6.66 -1.65
C ILE A 208 13.56 5.33 -1.06
N GLU A 209 14.77 5.30 -0.49
CA GLU A 209 15.24 4.12 0.23
C GLU A 209 14.58 4.03 1.59
N MET A 210 14.02 2.86 1.91
CA MET A 210 13.49 2.53 3.23
C MET A 210 14.09 1.23 3.73
N ILE A 211 14.13 1.07 5.04
CA ILE A 211 14.59 -0.13 5.75
C ILE A 211 13.39 -0.67 6.53
N PRO A 212 12.50 -1.45 5.91
CA PRO A 212 11.36 -2.05 6.60
C PRO A 212 11.81 -3.22 7.47
N ILE A 213 11.19 -3.36 8.64
CA ILE A 213 11.46 -4.42 9.62
C ILE A 213 10.16 -4.92 10.20
#